data_18534dee453f2cbddcacf9d39c04450e
#
_entry.id   18534dee453f2cbddcacf9d39c04450e
#
_cell.length_a   1.000
_cell.length_b   1.000
_cell.length_c   1.000
_cell.angle_alpha   90.00
_cell.angle_beta   90.00
_cell.angle_gamma   90.00
#
_symmetry.space_group_name_H-M   'P 1'
#
loop_
_entity.id
_entity.type
_entity.pdbx_description
1 polymer ?
#
loop_
_entity_poly.entity_id
_entity_poly.type
_entity_poly.pdbx_seq_one_letter_code
_entity_poly.pdbx_strand_id
1 'polypeptide(L)'
;SDGPTVFVPGSHKYGRATLPHEANLENTPYKFVPLIAKAGSLAIWNGATWHASEKRTNPGLRVTLVQNYMRPYMRVQHNYEDTSPQLLEKYPELERVIGKSLYPYEDSQNPEGSRIAPFMKAGTDPFA
;
A
#
# COMPACT_ATOMS: atom_id res chain seq x y z
N SER A 1 -14.92 -3.89 -22.76
CA SER A 1 -13.96 -3.38 -21.75
C SER A 1 -13.82 -4.37 -20.59
N ASP A 2 -12.62 -4.55 -20.10
CA ASP A 2 -12.34 -5.33 -18.89
C ASP A 2 -12.60 -4.54 -17.60
N GLY A 3 -13.04 -3.30 -17.69
CA GLY A 3 -13.28 -2.42 -16.56
C GLY A 3 -11.98 -2.03 -15.86
N PRO A 4 -11.05 -1.34 -16.52
CA PRO A 4 -9.78 -0.99 -15.93
C PRO A 4 -9.94 -0.09 -14.71
N THR A 5 -8.93 -0.10 -13.84
CA THR A 5 -8.79 0.96 -12.85
C THR A 5 -8.39 2.24 -13.55
N VAL A 6 -9.03 3.34 -13.22
CA VAL A 6 -8.75 4.67 -13.77
C VAL A 6 -8.20 5.59 -12.68
N PHE A 7 -7.32 6.48 -13.04
CA PHE A 7 -6.67 7.42 -12.14
C PHE A 7 -6.85 8.85 -12.61
N VAL A 8 -6.97 9.78 -11.68
CA VAL A 8 -6.86 11.22 -11.95
C VAL A 8 -5.42 11.66 -11.65
N PRO A 9 -4.58 11.85 -12.66
CA PRO A 9 -3.18 12.20 -12.47
C PRO A 9 -3.02 13.51 -11.67
N GLY A 10 -2.14 13.48 -10.68
CA GLY A 10 -1.86 14.67 -9.85
C GLY A 10 -2.82 14.91 -8.67
N SER A 11 -3.95 14.18 -8.59
CA SER A 11 -4.96 14.38 -7.55
C SER A 11 -4.47 14.14 -6.11
N HIS A 12 -3.42 13.35 -5.94
CA HIS A 12 -2.77 13.17 -4.62
C HIS A 12 -2.28 14.48 -3.99
N LYS A 13 -2.11 15.55 -4.78
CA LYS A 13 -1.69 16.87 -4.31
C LYS A 13 -2.85 17.71 -3.76
N TYR A 14 -4.09 17.29 -3.95
CA TYR A 14 -5.25 18.06 -3.51
C TYR A 14 -5.48 18.00 -1.99
N GLY A 15 -4.89 17.03 -1.30
CA GLY A 15 -4.96 16.92 0.17
C GLY A 15 -6.36 16.67 0.71
N ARG A 16 -7.30 16.22 -0.13
CA ARG A 16 -8.70 15.94 0.24
C ARG A 16 -9.27 14.73 -0.51
N ALA A 17 -10.37 14.21 -0.02
CA ALA A 17 -11.17 13.23 -0.75
C ALA A 17 -11.95 13.88 -1.90
N THR A 18 -12.48 13.05 -2.80
CA THR A 18 -13.43 13.48 -3.84
C THR A 18 -14.73 13.99 -3.22
N LEU A 19 -15.32 15.01 -3.82
CA LEU A 19 -16.68 15.42 -3.52
C LEU A 19 -17.67 14.52 -4.28
N PRO A 20 -18.94 14.42 -3.84
CA PRO A 20 -19.93 13.55 -4.48
C PRO A 20 -20.09 13.75 -5.99
N HIS A 21 -20.06 15.01 -6.46
CA HIS A 21 -20.18 15.33 -7.88
C HIS A 21 -18.90 15.05 -8.68
N GLU A 22 -17.76 14.91 -8.02
CA GLU A 22 -16.47 14.58 -8.64
C GLU A 22 -16.25 13.07 -8.76
N ALA A 23 -16.93 12.28 -7.90
CA ALA A 23 -16.75 10.84 -7.82
C ALA A 23 -17.43 10.05 -8.94
N ASN A 24 -18.35 10.67 -9.66
CA ASN A 24 -19.05 10.02 -10.77
C ASN A 24 -18.22 10.12 -12.05
N LEU A 25 -17.77 8.98 -12.58
CA LEU A 25 -16.94 8.91 -13.79
C LEU A 25 -17.64 9.46 -15.05
N GLU A 26 -18.98 9.45 -15.09
CA GLU A 26 -19.73 9.95 -16.25
C GLU A 26 -19.76 11.48 -16.32
N ASN A 27 -19.70 12.15 -15.14
CA ASN A 27 -19.89 13.60 -15.01
C ASN A 27 -18.72 14.30 -14.31
N THR A 28 -17.64 13.59 -14.04
CA THR A 28 -16.47 14.17 -13.38
C THR A 28 -15.84 15.26 -14.26
N PRO A 29 -15.46 16.41 -13.68
CA PRO A 29 -14.75 17.45 -14.41
C PRO A 29 -13.26 17.10 -14.67
N TYR A 30 -12.79 16.01 -14.11
CA TYR A 30 -11.39 15.62 -14.19
C TYR A 30 -11.11 14.64 -15.33
N LYS A 31 -10.02 14.87 -16.02
CA LYS A 31 -9.48 13.89 -16.97
C LYS A 31 -8.90 12.71 -16.19
N PHE A 32 -9.38 11.53 -16.47
CA PHE A 32 -8.83 10.30 -15.93
C PHE A 32 -8.10 9.47 -16.98
N VAL A 33 -7.20 8.61 -16.53
CA VAL A 33 -6.38 7.74 -17.37
C VAL A 33 -6.60 6.30 -16.94
N PRO A 34 -6.97 5.40 -17.85
CA PRO A 34 -7.10 3.98 -17.55
C PRO A 34 -5.73 3.33 -17.37
N LEU A 35 -5.63 2.42 -16.42
CA LEU A 35 -4.48 1.56 -16.23
C LEU A 35 -4.52 0.43 -17.25
N ILE A 36 -3.83 0.61 -18.36
CA ILE A 36 -3.67 -0.40 -19.40
C ILE A 36 -2.20 -0.77 -19.47
N ALA A 37 -1.89 -2.04 -19.24
CA ALA A 37 -0.53 -2.54 -19.21
C ALA A 37 -0.45 -3.98 -19.74
N LYS A 38 0.73 -4.39 -20.17
CA LYS A 38 0.98 -5.77 -20.60
C LYS A 38 1.00 -6.72 -19.40
N ALA A 39 0.73 -8.00 -19.64
CA ALA A 39 0.90 -9.04 -18.63
C ALA A 39 2.33 -8.99 -18.03
N GLY A 40 2.44 -9.17 -16.72
CA GLY A 40 3.70 -9.06 -15.98
C GLY A 40 4.10 -7.65 -15.57
N SER A 41 3.32 -6.62 -15.94
CA SER A 41 3.58 -5.25 -15.48
C SER A 41 3.18 -5.07 -14.01
N LEU A 42 3.97 -4.27 -13.30
CA LEU A 42 3.67 -3.81 -11.94
C LEU A 42 3.20 -2.35 -12.01
N ALA A 43 2.06 -2.06 -11.40
CA ALA A 43 1.57 -0.70 -11.25
C ALA A 43 1.75 -0.24 -9.81
N ILE A 44 2.36 0.93 -9.62
CA ILE A 44 2.56 1.54 -8.29
C ILE A 44 2.00 2.96 -8.33
N TRP A 45 1.21 3.30 -7.31
CA TRP A 45 0.65 4.65 -7.18
C TRP A 45 0.59 5.11 -5.73
N ASN A 46 0.53 6.40 -5.53
CA ASN A 46 0.30 6.99 -4.21
C ASN A 46 -1.16 6.73 -3.79
N GLY A 47 -1.38 6.23 -2.57
CA GLY A 47 -2.72 5.91 -2.05
C GLY A 47 -3.68 7.11 -2.01
N ALA A 48 -3.18 8.35 -1.98
CA ALA A 48 -3.99 9.56 -2.07
C ALA A 48 -4.39 9.94 -3.51
N THR A 49 -3.93 9.20 -4.54
CA THR A 49 -4.36 9.42 -5.92
C THR A 49 -5.81 8.97 -6.09
N TRP A 50 -6.66 9.86 -6.56
CA TRP A 50 -8.06 9.52 -6.83
C TRP A 50 -8.13 8.48 -7.95
N HIS A 51 -8.85 7.42 -7.69
CA HIS A 51 -9.01 6.30 -8.61
C HIS A 51 -10.37 5.65 -8.44
N ALA A 52 -10.81 5.00 -9.48
CA ALA A 52 -12.06 4.25 -9.51
C ALA A 52 -11.93 3.06 -10.46
N SER A 53 -12.94 2.24 -10.53
CA SER A 53 -13.04 1.17 -11.54
C SER A 53 -14.08 1.51 -12.57
N GLU A 54 -13.74 1.39 -13.84
CA GLU A 54 -14.73 1.43 -14.92
C GLU A 54 -15.60 0.18 -14.89
N LYS A 55 -16.80 0.31 -15.44
CA LYS A 55 -17.72 -0.80 -15.59
C LYS A 55 -17.16 -1.84 -16.55
N ARG A 56 -17.08 -3.08 -16.07
CA ARG A 56 -16.75 -4.23 -16.91
C ARG A 56 -17.93 -4.56 -17.83
N THR A 57 -17.65 -4.77 -19.10
CA THR A 57 -18.64 -5.17 -20.12
C THR A 57 -18.34 -6.53 -20.73
N ASN A 58 -17.11 -7.03 -20.57
CA ASN A 58 -16.72 -8.37 -21.02
C ASN A 58 -17.26 -9.44 -20.08
N PRO A 59 -17.63 -10.63 -20.57
CA PRO A 59 -18.02 -11.76 -19.72
C PRO A 59 -16.84 -12.28 -18.91
N GLY A 60 -17.15 -13.06 -17.87
CA GLY A 60 -16.15 -13.70 -17.01
C GLY A 60 -15.69 -12.84 -15.85
N LEU A 61 -14.70 -13.34 -15.12
CA LEU A 61 -14.16 -12.75 -13.89
C LEU A 61 -12.91 -11.91 -14.18
N ARG A 62 -12.78 -10.76 -13.52
CA ARG A 62 -11.54 -10.01 -13.39
C ARG A 62 -11.08 -10.07 -11.93
N VAL A 63 -9.89 -10.55 -11.71
CA VAL A 63 -9.25 -10.56 -10.39
C VAL A 63 -8.14 -9.52 -10.37
N THR A 64 -8.13 -8.69 -9.36
CA THR A 64 -7.07 -7.70 -9.11
C THR A 64 -6.46 -7.95 -7.75
N LEU A 65 -5.15 -8.12 -7.71
CA LEU A 65 -4.39 -8.16 -6.45
C LEU A 65 -3.89 -6.76 -6.16
N VAL A 66 -4.36 -6.18 -5.06
CA VAL A 66 -3.91 -4.88 -4.57
C VAL A 66 -3.16 -5.07 -3.26
N GLN A 67 -1.95 -4.57 -3.19
CA GLN A 67 -1.13 -4.61 -1.98
C GLN A 67 -0.88 -3.18 -1.51
N ASN A 68 -1.27 -2.89 -0.28
CA ASN A 68 -1.04 -1.61 0.35
C ASN A 68 0.24 -1.67 1.19
N TYR A 69 1.17 -0.77 0.89
CA TYR A 69 2.37 -0.56 1.69
C TYR A 69 2.26 0.76 2.42
N MET A 70 2.57 0.75 3.69
CA MET A 70 2.52 1.92 4.56
C MET A 70 3.74 1.98 5.46
N ARG A 71 3.94 3.12 6.08
CA ARG A 71 5.05 3.29 7.04
C ARG A 71 4.80 2.43 8.29
N PRO A 72 5.86 1.95 8.96
CA PRO A 72 5.74 1.00 10.08
C PRO A 72 4.98 1.52 11.29
N TYR A 73 4.82 2.84 11.41
CA TYR A 73 4.02 3.45 12.49
C TYR A 73 2.51 3.50 12.18
N MET A 74 2.10 3.07 11.00
CA MET A 74 0.69 3.00 10.63
C MET A 74 0.13 1.61 10.91
N ARG A 75 -1.05 1.55 11.52
CA ARG A 75 -1.72 0.28 11.76
C ARG A 75 -2.13 -0.36 10.45
N VAL A 76 -1.81 -1.64 10.31
CA VAL A 76 -2.28 -2.45 9.18
C VAL A 76 -3.80 -2.58 9.18
N GLN A 77 -4.39 -2.56 7.99
CA GLN A 77 -5.85 -2.68 7.83
C GLN A 77 -6.34 -4.13 7.94
N HIS A 78 -5.45 -5.08 7.71
CA HIS A 78 -5.77 -6.51 7.77
C HIS A 78 -5.05 -7.19 8.91
N ASN A 79 -5.74 -8.10 9.60
CA ASN A 79 -5.12 -8.91 10.64
C ASN A 79 -4.43 -10.12 10.02
N TYR A 80 -3.14 -10.27 10.29
CA TYR A 80 -2.31 -11.38 9.83
C TYR A 80 -1.90 -12.33 10.98
N GLU A 81 -2.64 -12.32 12.10
CA GLU A 81 -2.33 -13.17 13.26
C GLU A 81 -2.31 -14.66 12.88
N ASP A 82 -3.19 -15.07 11.97
CA ASP A 82 -3.31 -16.45 11.49
C ASP A 82 -2.26 -16.84 10.44
N THR A 83 -1.23 -16.02 10.23
CA THR A 83 -0.17 -16.36 9.28
C THR A 83 0.55 -17.62 9.75
N SER A 84 0.64 -18.63 8.86
CA SER A 84 1.27 -19.92 9.14
C SER A 84 2.70 -19.76 9.68
N PRO A 85 3.03 -20.39 10.82
CA PRO A 85 4.39 -20.37 11.35
C PRO A 85 5.43 -20.90 10.35
N GLN A 86 5.09 -21.92 9.57
CA GLN A 86 5.98 -22.49 8.54
C GLN A 86 6.30 -21.49 7.44
N LEU A 87 5.33 -20.59 7.12
CA LEU A 87 5.56 -19.54 6.14
C LEU A 87 6.51 -18.48 6.69
N LEU A 88 6.38 -18.12 7.98
CA LEU A 88 7.26 -17.15 8.64
C LEU A 88 8.68 -17.72 8.84
N GLU A 89 8.78 -19.00 9.16
CA GLU A 89 10.08 -19.68 9.25
C GLU A 89 10.81 -19.67 7.90
N LYS A 90 10.08 -19.93 6.81
CA LYS A 90 10.61 -19.95 5.45
C LYS A 90 10.98 -18.55 4.94
N TYR A 91 10.25 -17.52 5.36
CA TYR A 91 10.39 -16.13 4.92
C TYR A 91 10.35 -15.18 6.13
N PRO A 92 11.44 -15.08 6.91
CA PRO A 92 11.46 -14.29 8.15
C PRO A 92 11.14 -12.80 7.93
N GLU A 93 11.55 -12.25 6.79
CA GLU A 93 11.26 -10.87 6.40
C GLU A 93 9.76 -10.56 6.25
N LEU A 94 8.94 -11.61 6.10
CA LEU A 94 7.50 -11.46 5.96
C LEU A 94 6.85 -10.84 7.20
N GLU A 95 7.35 -11.11 8.40
CA GLU A 95 6.85 -10.52 9.64
C GLU A 95 6.81 -8.99 9.59
N ARG A 96 7.86 -8.39 9.04
CA ARG A 96 7.94 -6.94 8.86
C ARG A 96 6.97 -6.46 7.79
N VAL A 97 6.84 -7.20 6.68
CA VAL A 97 5.98 -6.82 5.55
C VAL A 97 4.51 -6.86 5.93
N ILE A 98 4.10 -7.87 6.72
CA ILE A 98 2.71 -8.02 7.18
C ILE A 98 2.40 -7.22 8.45
N GLY A 99 3.37 -6.48 8.98
CA GLY A 99 3.18 -5.59 10.12
C GLY A 99 3.08 -6.28 11.49
N LYS A 100 3.55 -7.51 11.62
CA LYS A 100 3.65 -8.17 12.94
C LYS A 100 4.65 -7.48 13.84
N SER A 101 5.67 -6.85 13.27
CA SER A 101 6.60 -5.98 13.98
C SER A 101 6.41 -4.54 13.50
N LEU A 102 5.50 -3.85 14.16
CA LEU A 102 5.02 -2.53 13.73
C LEU A 102 6.01 -1.40 13.97
N TYR A 103 6.93 -1.54 14.91
CA TYR A 103 7.84 -0.47 15.26
C TYR A 103 9.21 -0.99 15.68
N PRO A 104 10.28 -0.33 15.27
CA PRO A 104 11.64 -0.73 15.67
C PRO A 104 11.95 -0.58 17.17
N TYR A 105 11.03 -0.04 17.96
CA TYR A 105 11.17 0.17 19.41
C TYR A 105 10.46 -0.90 20.26
N GLU A 106 10.27 -2.10 19.73
CA GLU A 106 9.56 -3.18 20.44
C GLU A 106 10.18 -3.51 21.80
N ASP A 107 11.46 -3.27 21.96
CA ASP A 107 12.15 -3.50 23.21
C ASP A 107 12.97 -2.28 23.65
N SER A 108 12.28 -1.28 24.18
CA SER A 108 12.92 -0.11 24.76
C SER A 108 13.78 -0.46 26.02
N GLN A 109 13.56 -1.63 26.63
CA GLN A 109 14.29 -2.13 27.77
C GLN A 109 15.55 -2.91 27.35
N ASN A 110 15.60 -3.39 26.12
CA ASN A 110 16.73 -4.11 25.55
C ASN A 110 17.07 -3.59 24.15
N PRO A 111 17.63 -2.38 24.05
CA PRO A 111 17.91 -1.76 22.76
C PRO A 111 18.92 -2.55 21.91
N GLU A 112 19.77 -3.38 22.51
CA GLU A 112 20.73 -4.20 21.77
C GLU A 112 20.07 -5.36 21.02
N GLY A 113 18.95 -5.87 21.54
CA GLY A 113 18.12 -6.88 20.90
C GLY A 113 17.10 -6.29 19.91
N SER A 114 16.94 -4.99 19.89
CA SER A 114 15.96 -4.33 19.05
C SER A 114 16.45 -4.24 17.60
N ARG A 115 15.49 -4.20 16.67
CA ARG A 115 15.79 -4.07 15.23
C ARG A 115 16.41 -2.72 14.85
N ILE A 116 16.36 -1.74 15.74
CA ILE A 116 17.02 -0.45 15.57
C ILE A 116 18.44 -0.43 16.14
N ALA A 117 18.86 -1.47 16.86
CA ALA A 117 20.20 -1.55 17.42
C ALA A 117 21.32 -1.20 16.42
N PRO A 118 21.25 -1.59 15.13
CA PRO A 118 22.23 -1.17 14.14
C PRO A 118 22.29 0.33 13.91
N PHE A 119 21.18 1.04 14.12
CA PHE A 119 21.06 2.50 13.92
C PHE A 119 21.34 3.30 15.19
N MET A 120 21.29 2.65 16.35
CA MET A 120 21.57 3.26 17.66
C MET A 120 23.04 3.21 18.07
N LYS A 121 23.92 2.62 17.27
CA LYS A 121 25.36 2.69 17.54
C LYS A 121 25.82 4.13 17.49
N ALA A 122 26.63 4.52 18.47
CA ALA A 122 27.16 5.88 18.59
C ALA A 122 27.76 6.35 17.26
N GLY A 123 27.31 7.50 16.78
CA GLY A 123 27.73 8.09 15.50
C GLY A 123 26.90 7.71 14.29
N THR A 124 25.80 6.96 14.45
CA THR A 124 24.89 6.59 13.36
C THR A 124 23.47 7.11 13.58
N ASP A 125 23.33 8.33 14.08
CA ASP A 125 22.01 8.95 14.13
C ASP A 125 21.52 9.16 12.69
N PRO A 126 20.47 8.45 12.24
CA PRO A 126 19.97 8.58 10.87
C PRO A 126 19.27 9.92 10.61
N PHE A 127 19.17 10.78 11.65
CA PHE A 127 18.55 12.10 11.60
C PHE A 127 19.52 13.24 11.95
N ALA A 128 20.81 12.94 12.18
CA ALA A 128 21.86 13.93 12.41
C ALA A 128 22.38 14.53 11.10
#